data_234aa5f962d32ed667808af2436d8335
#
_entry.id   234aa5f962d32ed667808af2436d8335
#
_cell.length_a   1.000
_cell.length_b   1.000
_cell.length_c   1.000
_cell.angle_alpha   90.00
_cell.angle_beta   90.00
_cell.angle_gamma   90.00
#
_symmetry.space_group_name_H-M   'P 1'
#
loop_
_entity.id
_entity.type
_entity.pdbx_description
1 polymer ?
#
loop_
_entity_poly.entity_id
_entity_poly.type
_entity_poly.pdbx_seq_one_letter_code
_entity_poly.pdbx_strand_id
1 'polypeptide(L)'
;MMQKLIAIAFVLTVVILAGPASAYTQEEQQACQDDAFRLCGQLIPDEQRVKACLISNMRRLSPQCRRQFQRGRRSEAQSPATFYR
;
A
#
# COMPACT_ATOMS: atom_id res chain seq x y z
N MET A 1 19.76 -26.73 32.40
CA MET A 1 19.51 -25.31 32.57
C MET A 1 19.88 -24.50 31.32
N MET A 2 20.97 -24.82 30.66
CA MET A 2 21.33 -24.11 29.39
C MET A 2 20.34 -24.37 28.30
N GLN A 3 19.70 -25.51 28.27
CA GLN A 3 18.73 -25.84 27.24
C GLN A 3 17.53 -24.92 27.22
N LYS A 4 17.12 -24.46 28.39
CA LYS A 4 15.98 -23.58 28.50
C LYS A 4 16.28 -22.18 27.93
N LEU A 5 17.52 -21.72 28.11
CA LEU A 5 17.95 -20.44 27.58
C LEU A 5 18.03 -20.44 26.06
N ILE A 6 18.46 -21.56 25.51
CA ILE A 6 18.54 -21.70 24.05
C ILE A 6 17.15 -21.70 23.42
N ALA A 7 16.19 -22.34 24.07
CA ALA A 7 14.82 -22.38 23.57
C ALA A 7 14.18 -20.99 23.53
N ILE A 8 14.50 -20.16 24.52
CA ILE A 8 13.96 -18.81 24.58
C ILE A 8 14.52 -17.94 23.44
N ALA A 9 15.80 -18.14 23.10
CA ALA A 9 16.44 -17.39 22.04
C ALA A 9 15.80 -17.66 20.69
N PHE A 10 15.28 -18.85 20.48
CA PHE A 10 14.64 -19.20 19.20
C PHE A 10 13.31 -18.50 18.97
N VAL A 11 12.61 -18.18 20.05
CA VAL A 11 11.29 -17.57 19.93
C VAL A 11 11.38 -16.12 19.46
N LEU A 12 12.54 -15.48 19.62
CA LEU A 12 12.72 -14.09 19.27
C LEU A 12 13.08 -13.86 17.79
N THR A 13 13.20 -14.93 17.03
CA THR A 13 13.60 -14.80 15.63
C THR A 13 12.42 -14.75 14.65
N VAL A 14 11.23 -14.51 15.14
CA VAL A 14 10.08 -14.32 14.23
C VAL A 14 10.23 -12.99 13.54
N VAL A 15 10.61 -13.03 12.28
CA VAL A 15 10.68 -11.85 11.46
C VAL A 15 9.31 -11.60 10.87
N ILE A 16 8.73 -10.48 11.22
CA ILE A 16 7.47 -10.08 10.65
C ILE A 16 7.78 -9.36 9.35
N LEU A 17 7.38 -9.97 8.26
CA LEU A 17 7.57 -9.37 6.96
C LEU A 17 6.49 -8.33 6.72
N ALA A 18 6.91 -7.15 6.35
CA ALA A 18 5.99 -6.11 5.97
C ALA A 18 5.26 -6.51 4.70
N GLY A 19 4.04 -6.02 4.54
CA GLY A 19 3.27 -6.25 3.33
C GLY A 19 3.92 -5.61 2.11
N PRO A 20 3.44 -5.97 0.93
CA PRO A 20 3.98 -5.42 -0.32
C PRO A 20 3.75 -3.92 -0.40
N ALA A 21 4.75 -3.22 -0.94
CA ALA A 21 4.68 -1.77 -1.08
C ALA A 21 3.59 -1.31 -2.04
N SER A 22 3.17 -2.19 -2.95
CA SER A 22 2.12 -1.89 -3.93
C SER A 22 0.71 -2.00 -3.36
N ALA A 23 0.57 -2.44 -2.12
CA ALA A 23 -0.75 -2.60 -1.50
C ALA A 23 -1.47 -1.26 -1.39
N TYR A 24 -2.79 -1.33 -1.51
CA TYR A 24 -3.64 -0.17 -1.29
C TYR A 24 -3.53 0.23 0.18
N THR A 25 -2.93 1.37 0.45
CA THR A 25 -2.66 1.77 1.82
C THR A 25 -3.93 2.21 2.53
N GLN A 26 -3.88 2.20 3.85
CA GLN A 26 -5.00 2.65 4.64
C GLN A 26 -5.29 4.14 4.40
N GLU A 27 -4.25 4.94 4.22
CA GLU A 27 -4.40 6.35 3.92
C GLU A 27 -5.06 6.57 2.57
N GLU A 28 -4.64 5.81 1.57
CA GLU A 28 -5.28 5.85 0.27
C GLU A 28 -6.74 5.44 0.37
N GLN A 29 -7.01 4.41 1.14
CA GLN A 29 -8.36 3.89 1.31
C GLN A 29 -9.27 4.95 1.94
N GLN A 30 -8.80 5.63 2.98
CA GLN A 30 -9.58 6.66 3.64
C GLN A 30 -9.82 7.85 2.73
N ALA A 31 -8.78 8.30 2.04
CA ALA A 31 -8.88 9.47 1.18
C ALA A 31 -9.71 9.19 -0.07
N CYS A 32 -9.75 7.95 -0.52
CA CYS A 32 -10.38 7.56 -1.77
C CYS A 32 -11.67 6.79 -1.61
N GLN A 33 -12.18 6.64 -0.40
CA GLN A 33 -13.34 5.80 -0.14
C GLN A 33 -14.54 6.21 -0.98
N ASP A 34 -14.87 7.49 -0.96
CA ASP A 34 -16.02 7.98 -1.72
C ASP A 34 -15.80 7.83 -3.21
N ASP A 35 -14.59 8.10 -3.67
CA ASP A 35 -14.25 7.95 -5.08
C ASP A 35 -14.31 6.49 -5.51
N ALA A 36 -13.88 5.58 -4.63
CA ALA A 36 -13.92 4.17 -4.91
C ALA A 36 -15.36 3.68 -5.10
N PHE A 37 -16.26 4.11 -4.22
CA PHE A 37 -17.67 3.74 -4.37
C PHE A 37 -18.28 4.36 -5.61
N ARG A 38 -17.95 5.60 -5.90
CA ARG A 38 -18.53 6.33 -7.01
C ARG A 38 -18.03 5.83 -8.36
N LEU A 39 -16.73 5.59 -8.48
CA LEU A 39 -16.09 5.28 -9.76
C LEU A 39 -15.82 3.80 -9.94
N CYS A 40 -15.59 3.08 -8.86
CA CYS A 40 -15.08 1.72 -8.91
C CYS A 40 -15.91 0.75 -8.06
N GLY A 41 -17.15 1.09 -7.78
CA GLY A 41 -17.98 0.33 -6.85
C GLY A 41 -18.14 -1.14 -7.22
N GLN A 42 -18.13 -1.45 -8.49
CA GLN A 42 -18.31 -2.83 -8.96
C GLN A 42 -17.11 -3.71 -8.64
N LEU A 43 -15.97 -3.12 -8.34
CA LEU A 43 -14.75 -3.85 -8.07
C LEU A 43 -14.52 -4.08 -6.59
N ILE A 44 -15.28 -3.43 -5.74
CA ILE A 44 -15.19 -3.62 -4.30
C ILE A 44 -15.67 -5.03 -3.96
N PRO A 45 -14.97 -5.78 -3.09
CA PRO A 45 -13.87 -5.35 -2.22
C PRO A 45 -12.45 -5.69 -2.73
N ASP A 46 -12.25 -5.86 -3.99
CA ASP A 46 -10.94 -6.20 -4.54
C ASP A 46 -10.06 -4.94 -4.54
N GLU A 47 -9.21 -4.82 -3.52
CA GLU A 47 -8.42 -3.62 -3.30
C GLU A 47 -7.47 -3.30 -4.45
N GLN A 48 -6.85 -4.32 -5.04
CA GLN A 48 -5.94 -4.10 -6.15
C GLN A 48 -6.64 -3.57 -7.39
N ARG A 49 -7.81 -4.11 -7.68
CA ARG A 49 -8.60 -3.63 -8.81
C ARG A 49 -9.16 -2.25 -8.56
N VAL A 50 -9.57 -1.98 -7.33
CA VAL A 50 -10.05 -0.65 -6.96
C VAL A 50 -8.93 0.37 -7.15
N LYS A 51 -7.73 0.06 -6.68
CA LYS A 51 -6.59 0.95 -6.85
C LYS A 51 -6.30 1.21 -8.33
N ALA A 52 -6.26 0.18 -9.12
CA ALA A 52 -6.02 0.32 -10.57
C ALA A 52 -7.12 1.16 -11.23
N CYS A 53 -8.35 0.95 -10.82
CA CYS A 53 -9.49 1.72 -11.33
C CYS A 53 -9.35 3.20 -10.97
N LEU A 54 -8.99 3.51 -9.73
CA LEU A 54 -8.81 4.88 -9.30
C LEU A 54 -7.69 5.56 -10.07
N ILE A 55 -6.59 4.86 -10.27
CA ILE A 55 -5.45 5.41 -11.01
C ILE A 55 -5.84 5.71 -12.46
N SER A 56 -6.62 4.84 -13.08
CA SER A 56 -7.07 5.08 -14.44
C SER A 56 -8.12 6.18 -14.55
N ASN A 57 -8.70 6.58 -13.42
CA ASN A 57 -9.66 7.68 -13.35
C ASN A 57 -9.11 8.90 -12.63
N MET A 58 -7.81 9.12 -12.72
CA MET A 58 -7.11 10.15 -11.96
C MET A 58 -7.77 11.53 -12.05
N ARG A 59 -8.26 11.89 -13.22
CA ARG A 59 -8.87 13.18 -13.44
C ARG A 59 -10.21 13.35 -12.74
N ARG A 60 -10.86 12.24 -12.42
CA ARG A 60 -12.17 12.25 -11.77
C ARG A 60 -12.08 12.11 -10.27
N LEU A 61 -10.88 11.92 -9.75
CA LEU A 61 -10.67 11.76 -8.32
C LEU A 61 -10.84 13.08 -7.60
N SER A 62 -11.31 13.00 -6.36
CA SER A 62 -11.27 14.14 -5.46
C SER A 62 -9.82 14.58 -5.24
N PRO A 63 -9.58 15.85 -4.88
CA PRO A 63 -8.21 16.31 -4.64
C PRO A 63 -7.48 15.50 -3.58
N GLN A 64 -8.17 15.08 -2.53
CA GLN A 64 -7.56 14.30 -1.48
C GLN A 64 -7.07 12.95 -1.99
N CYS A 65 -7.90 12.27 -2.76
CA CYS A 65 -7.56 10.97 -3.32
C CYS A 65 -6.43 11.11 -4.34
N ARG A 66 -6.53 12.10 -5.20
CA ARG A 66 -5.50 12.34 -6.22
C ARG A 66 -4.14 12.58 -5.60
N ARG A 67 -4.09 13.33 -4.52
CA ARG A 67 -2.83 13.61 -3.83
C ARG A 67 -2.15 12.36 -3.30
N GLN A 68 -2.92 11.38 -2.85
CA GLN A 68 -2.34 10.14 -2.35
C GLN A 68 -1.55 9.43 -3.44
N PHE A 69 -2.11 9.35 -4.63
CA PHE A 69 -1.43 8.67 -5.73
C PHE A 69 -0.28 9.49 -6.28
N GLN A 70 -0.37 10.81 -6.24
CA GLN A 70 0.73 11.67 -6.66
C GLN A 70 1.92 11.55 -5.71
N ARG A 71 1.66 11.42 -4.43
CA ARG A 71 2.72 11.19 -3.45
C ARG A 71 3.42 9.87 -3.70
N GLY A 72 2.65 8.83 -3.98
CA GLY A 72 3.21 7.53 -4.29
C GLY A 72 4.16 7.58 -5.47
N ARG A 73 3.74 8.25 -6.53
CA ARG A 73 4.59 8.41 -7.71
C ARG A 73 5.85 9.19 -7.40
N ARG A 74 5.74 10.22 -6.60
CA ARG A 74 6.89 11.03 -6.24
C ARG A 74 7.88 10.22 -5.41
N SER A 75 7.38 9.43 -4.49
CA SER A 75 8.23 8.55 -3.68
C SER A 75 8.96 7.53 -4.53
N GLU A 76 8.27 6.94 -5.48
CA GLU A 76 8.87 5.98 -6.39
C GLU A 76 9.94 6.64 -7.25
N ALA A 77 9.67 7.84 -7.74
CA ALA A 77 10.63 8.57 -8.57
C ALA A 77 11.89 8.93 -7.78
N GLN A 78 11.77 9.13 -6.48
CA GLN A 78 12.89 9.47 -5.61
C GLN A 78 13.55 8.26 -4.97
N SER A 79 13.02 7.08 -5.25
CA SER A 79 13.55 5.84 -4.69
C SER A 79 14.96 5.56 -5.21
N PRO A 80 15.85 4.99 -4.37
CA PRO A 80 17.18 4.61 -4.82
C PRO A 80 17.18 3.63 -5.98
N ALA A 81 16.10 2.87 -6.13
CA ALA A 81 15.97 1.92 -7.23
C ALA A 81 16.03 2.59 -8.60
N THR A 82 15.72 3.87 -8.69
CA THR A 82 15.79 4.60 -9.94
C THR A 82 17.21 4.82 -10.44
N PHE A 83 18.19 4.61 -9.59
CA PHE A 83 19.59 4.76 -9.97
C PHE A 83 20.18 3.55 -10.65
N TYR A 84 19.47 2.47 -10.70
CA TYR A 84 19.92 1.26 -11.39
C TYR A 84 19.60 1.37 -12.88
N ARG A 85 20.50 1.91 -13.57
CA ARG A 85 20.33 2.09 -15.00
C ARG A 85 21.40 1.39 -15.78
#